data_f064fb98ba00a02fe8a5150f325a3b43
#
_entry.id   f064fb98ba00a02fe8a5150f325a3b43
#
_cell.length_a   1.000
_cell.length_b   1.000
_cell.length_c   1.000
_cell.angle_alpha   90.00
_cell.angle_beta   90.00
_cell.angle_gamma   90.00
#
_symmetry.space_group_name_H-M   'P 1'
#
loop_
_entity.id
_entity.type
_entity.pdbx_description
1 polymer ?
#
loop_
_entity_poly.entity_id
_entity_poly.type
_entity_poly.pdbx_seq_one_letter_code
_entity_poly.pdbx_strand_id
1 'polypeptide(L)'
;MKEKLKQLIHINWLFAFMVVVIQLKSMILLSMLRTPDSSSIDVGGIYFGPPVLWAHIAIITLICSPILFFKEKGRLRAALVIDVIITIIFIADIWYYRSNGTFLSIRHFIHPEIFNPTGKSLFNIRLVDISFIIDFIILFVINKFITRVKEDRSRLSLRSLKAVTVFLLSAFIIGIAHYCADVKDTLQGRRFLSQSWAPFQTFSDMSPLGYHGFDINFFKDKNKALTDEDKKDIQNWFNDNKEDIPDNEYKGMLKGKNVIALQVESLENFVINQKVYGQEITPNLNKLLSNSLYFNNIYEQNNNGTSSDCDLLVNASVLPIREGATVFSYPWTKYDSLQNILVGKGYTTMSTHAELPGNWNWTEMHKSYGAEQILDVGQFNQDEVIGLGLSDESYLKQISQKLTSEKQPFYAFMTTLTSHGPFDMPEDKKYLKLPKELDDNMLGAYFQAVRYTDEAIGKFMESLDEQHLLDNTVVMIYGDHCGVHKFYEDDIQNSPLEGDWWKDNHRQIPFLIYSKDLKPEVISKAGGQSDFKPTILYLLGSDRSEFDNNSVGRVLVNTNRDATILNEGQIMGTPKDDKEVQHLKDTFKISEDIISKNYFGNINKQK
;
A
#
# COMPACT_ATOMS: atom_id res chain seq x y z
N MET A 1 19.44 -34.88 41.74
CA MET A 1 18.51 -34.62 40.66
C MET A 1 17.40 -33.64 41.05
N LYS A 2 16.65 -33.86 42.13
CA LYS A 2 15.57 -32.98 42.64
C LYS A 2 16.02 -31.53 42.96
N GLU A 3 17.21 -31.30 43.54
CA GLU A 3 17.71 -29.97 43.84
C GLU A 3 18.14 -29.20 42.55
N LYS A 4 18.74 -29.89 41.59
CA LYS A 4 19.06 -29.28 40.28
C LYS A 4 17.79 -28.87 39.52
N LEU A 5 16.72 -29.68 39.64
CA LEU A 5 15.43 -29.36 39.04
C LEU A 5 14.77 -28.16 39.73
N LYS A 6 14.80 -28.09 41.05
CA LYS A 6 14.33 -26.92 41.81
C LYS A 6 15.10 -25.65 41.48
N GLN A 7 16.42 -25.72 41.26
CA GLN A 7 17.24 -24.58 40.85
C GLN A 7 16.98 -24.18 39.40
N LEU A 8 16.64 -25.12 38.50
CA LEU A 8 16.24 -24.84 37.14
C LEU A 8 14.88 -24.07 37.07
N ILE A 9 13.93 -24.46 37.89
CA ILE A 9 12.58 -23.91 37.92
C ILE A 9 12.53 -22.56 38.67
N HIS A 10 13.55 -22.23 39.48
CA HIS A 10 13.58 -20.93 40.18
C HIS A 10 13.68 -19.78 39.20
N ILE A 11 12.59 -19.06 39.00
CA ILE A 11 12.52 -17.87 38.13
C ILE A 11 13.27 -16.74 38.85
N ASN A 12 14.18 -16.08 38.11
CA ASN A 12 14.85 -14.89 38.60
C ASN A 12 13.88 -13.69 38.55
N TRP A 13 13.68 -13.01 39.66
CA TRP A 13 12.71 -11.91 39.77
C TRP A 13 12.98 -10.78 38.79
N LEU A 14 14.29 -10.43 38.54
CA LEU A 14 14.66 -9.38 37.62
C LEU A 14 14.30 -9.77 36.17
N PHE A 15 14.51 -11.02 35.81
CA PHE A 15 14.11 -11.54 34.49
C PHE A 15 12.58 -11.47 34.33
N ALA A 16 11.83 -11.94 35.34
CA ALA A 16 10.35 -11.88 35.31
C ALA A 16 9.87 -10.43 35.27
N PHE A 17 10.47 -9.53 36.05
CA PHE A 17 10.17 -8.10 36.03
C PHE A 17 10.39 -7.50 34.62
N MET A 18 11.52 -7.80 33.98
CA MET A 18 11.80 -7.30 32.63
C MET A 18 10.78 -7.78 31.59
N VAL A 19 10.40 -9.06 31.63
CA VAL A 19 9.36 -9.60 30.73
C VAL A 19 8.04 -8.85 30.91
N VAL A 20 7.61 -8.62 32.16
CA VAL A 20 6.36 -7.91 32.46
C VAL A 20 6.44 -6.44 32.02
N VAL A 21 7.53 -5.76 32.33
CA VAL A 21 7.68 -4.33 32.02
C VAL A 21 7.73 -4.10 30.51
N ILE A 22 8.49 -4.91 29.77
CA ILE A 22 8.56 -4.78 28.32
C ILE A 22 7.21 -5.12 27.67
N GLN A 23 6.47 -6.11 28.20
CA GLN A 23 5.11 -6.39 27.76
C GLN A 23 4.18 -5.20 28.00
N LEU A 24 4.27 -4.55 29.16
CA LEU A 24 3.47 -3.34 29.45
C LEU A 24 3.85 -2.18 28.52
N LYS A 25 5.14 -1.94 28.26
CA LYS A 25 5.58 -0.93 27.28
C LYS A 25 5.04 -1.23 25.88
N SER A 26 5.07 -2.49 25.45
CA SER A 26 4.49 -2.92 24.17
C SER A 26 2.99 -2.64 24.12
N MET A 27 2.25 -2.95 25.19
CA MET A 27 0.81 -2.66 25.29
C MET A 27 0.52 -1.16 25.27
N ILE A 28 1.32 -0.35 25.97
CA ILE A 28 1.21 1.11 25.97
C ILE A 28 1.41 1.64 24.55
N LEU A 29 2.46 1.19 23.85
CA LEU A 29 2.71 1.59 22.47
C LEU A 29 1.51 1.27 21.56
N LEU A 30 1.02 0.03 21.58
CA LEU A 30 -0.13 -0.39 20.77
C LEU A 30 -1.41 0.39 21.12
N SER A 31 -1.60 0.76 22.40
CA SER A 31 -2.75 1.56 22.83
C SER A 31 -2.67 3.01 22.34
N MET A 32 -1.47 3.60 22.33
CA MET A 32 -1.24 4.95 21.80
C MET A 32 -1.52 5.04 20.32
N LEU A 33 -1.15 4.03 19.52
CA LEU A 33 -1.37 3.99 18.08
C LEU A 33 -2.85 4.05 17.69
N ARG A 34 -3.77 3.76 18.59
CA ARG A 34 -5.24 3.78 18.37
C ARG A 34 -5.88 5.12 18.69
N THR A 35 -5.16 6.01 19.30
CA THR A 35 -5.68 7.32 19.69
C THR A 35 -5.35 8.39 18.64
N PRO A 36 -6.17 9.43 18.50
CA PRO A 36 -5.85 10.53 17.61
C PRO A 36 -4.45 11.08 17.88
N ASP A 37 -3.66 11.27 16.83
CA ASP A 37 -2.27 11.72 16.88
C ASP A 37 -1.36 10.87 17.79
N SER A 38 -1.77 9.67 18.18
CA SER A 38 -1.08 8.83 19.17
C SER A 38 -0.68 9.59 20.43
N SER A 39 -1.57 10.46 20.93
CA SER A 39 -1.30 11.43 22.01
C SER A 39 -1.79 11.00 23.40
N SER A 40 -2.51 9.89 23.49
CA SER A 40 -3.06 9.36 24.75
C SER A 40 -2.98 7.82 24.80
N ILE A 41 -3.39 7.24 25.91
CA ILE A 41 -3.43 5.79 26.11
C ILE A 41 -4.89 5.35 26.16
N ASP A 42 -5.31 4.52 25.22
CA ASP A 42 -6.62 3.87 25.22
C ASP A 42 -6.50 2.41 25.71
N VAL A 43 -6.75 2.20 27.00
CA VAL A 43 -6.64 0.89 27.62
C VAL A 43 -7.68 -0.10 27.09
N GLY A 44 -8.86 0.38 26.67
CA GLY A 44 -9.93 -0.45 26.12
C GLY A 44 -9.62 -1.01 24.73
N GLY A 45 -8.77 -0.30 23.97
CA GLY A 45 -8.44 -0.60 22.60
C GLY A 45 -7.04 -1.19 22.37
N ILE A 46 -6.40 -1.79 23.39
CA ILE A 46 -4.99 -2.21 23.33
C ILE A 46 -4.65 -3.10 22.14
N TYR A 47 -5.59 -3.93 21.70
CA TYR A 47 -5.40 -4.81 20.57
C TYR A 47 -6.55 -4.69 19.55
N PHE A 48 -6.19 -4.59 18.29
CA PHE A 48 -7.12 -4.70 17.17
C PHE A 48 -7.31 -6.19 16.84
N GLY A 49 -8.48 -6.73 17.13
CA GLY A 49 -8.69 -8.17 17.11
C GLY A 49 -7.95 -8.88 18.25
N PRO A 50 -8.16 -10.16 18.46
CA PRO A 50 -7.47 -10.89 19.51
C PRO A 50 -6.07 -11.30 19.03
N PRO A 51 -4.98 -10.65 19.49
CA PRO A 51 -3.63 -11.03 19.13
C PRO A 51 -3.25 -12.37 19.76
N VAL A 52 -2.19 -12.97 19.22
CA VAL A 52 -1.60 -14.18 19.79
C VAL A 52 -0.70 -13.78 20.98
N LEU A 53 -1.31 -13.29 22.08
CA LEU A 53 -0.63 -12.70 23.23
C LEU A 53 0.48 -13.58 23.82
N TRP A 54 0.25 -14.89 23.89
CA TRP A 54 1.25 -15.82 24.39
C TRP A 54 2.51 -15.91 23.50
N ALA A 55 2.37 -15.65 22.20
CA ALA A 55 3.50 -15.53 21.27
C ALA A 55 4.27 -14.21 21.50
N HIS A 56 3.56 -13.10 21.74
CA HIS A 56 4.20 -11.82 22.09
C HIS A 56 5.04 -11.96 23.37
N ILE A 57 4.49 -12.61 24.41
CA ILE A 57 5.24 -12.89 25.64
C ILE A 57 6.45 -13.79 25.35
N ALA A 58 6.32 -14.78 24.46
CA ALA A 58 7.43 -15.64 24.07
C ALA A 58 8.56 -14.87 23.36
N ILE A 59 8.25 -13.91 22.47
CA ILE A 59 9.23 -13.04 21.82
C ILE A 59 10.00 -12.23 22.85
N ILE A 60 9.30 -11.57 23.79
CA ILE A 60 9.92 -10.78 24.85
C ILE A 60 10.79 -11.68 25.75
N THR A 61 10.28 -12.87 26.10
CA THR A 61 11.00 -13.84 26.92
C THR A 61 12.28 -14.31 26.22
N LEU A 62 12.23 -14.53 24.90
CA LEU A 62 13.39 -14.87 24.08
C LEU A 62 14.46 -13.77 24.15
N ILE A 63 14.06 -12.51 23.93
CA ILE A 63 14.94 -11.32 23.96
C ILE A 63 15.53 -11.12 25.35
N CYS A 64 14.77 -11.38 26.41
CA CYS A 64 15.24 -11.25 27.80
C CYS A 64 16.09 -12.45 28.27
N SER A 65 16.09 -13.58 27.58
CA SER A 65 16.78 -14.81 28.02
C SER A 65 18.29 -14.63 28.30
N PRO A 66 19.06 -13.74 27.60
CA PRO A 66 20.47 -13.49 27.90
C PRO A 66 20.72 -12.96 29.31
N ILE A 67 19.73 -12.30 29.96
CA ILE A 67 19.84 -11.82 31.35
C ILE A 67 20.22 -12.98 32.29
N LEU A 68 19.73 -14.20 32.00
CA LEU A 68 19.94 -15.39 32.83
C LEU A 68 21.40 -15.92 32.80
N PHE A 69 22.21 -15.55 31.82
CA PHE A 69 23.62 -15.93 31.77
C PHE A 69 24.46 -15.30 32.87
N PHE A 70 24.09 -14.09 33.30
CA PHE A 70 24.91 -13.27 34.18
C PHE A 70 24.68 -13.56 35.66
N LYS A 71 25.65 -13.18 36.51
CA LYS A 71 25.49 -13.02 37.95
C LYS A 71 24.74 -11.69 38.24
N GLU A 72 24.30 -11.48 39.47
CA GLU A 72 23.43 -10.35 39.89
C GLU A 72 23.81 -8.98 39.29
N LYS A 73 25.07 -8.53 39.50
CA LYS A 73 25.52 -7.24 38.96
C LYS A 73 25.51 -7.21 37.41
N GLY A 74 25.85 -8.35 36.81
CA GLY A 74 25.79 -8.51 35.35
C GLY A 74 24.37 -8.55 34.84
N ARG A 75 23.44 -9.21 35.58
CA ARG A 75 22.03 -9.26 35.23
C ARG A 75 21.40 -7.87 35.18
N LEU A 76 21.66 -7.05 36.22
CA LEU A 76 21.14 -5.68 36.23
C LEU A 76 21.66 -4.87 35.04
N ARG A 77 22.96 -4.98 34.71
CA ARG A 77 23.51 -4.31 33.55
C ARG A 77 22.89 -4.80 32.24
N ALA A 78 22.76 -6.14 32.07
CA ALA A 78 22.14 -6.73 30.90
C ALA A 78 20.66 -6.31 30.77
N ALA A 79 19.92 -6.32 31.88
CA ALA A 79 18.53 -5.86 31.91
C ALA A 79 18.41 -4.39 31.50
N LEU A 80 19.24 -3.51 32.08
CA LEU A 80 19.26 -2.08 31.72
C LEU A 80 19.62 -1.85 30.25
N VAL A 81 20.60 -2.57 29.71
CA VAL A 81 20.99 -2.45 28.30
C VAL A 81 19.83 -2.86 27.39
N ILE A 82 19.20 -4.00 27.66
CA ILE A 82 18.05 -4.49 26.89
C ILE A 82 16.90 -3.49 26.96
N ASP A 83 16.60 -2.98 28.16
CA ASP A 83 15.50 -2.05 28.38
C ASP A 83 15.75 -0.69 27.66
N VAL A 84 16.94 -0.15 27.76
CA VAL A 84 17.33 1.10 27.04
C VAL A 84 17.17 0.92 25.54
N ILE A 85 17.67 -0.18 24.99
CA ILE A 85 17.56 -0.45 23.55
C ILE A 85 16.08 -0.53 23.12
N ILE A 86 15.26 -1.30 23.85
CA ILE A 86 13.83 -1.45 23.54
C ILE A 86 13.09 -0.12 23.70
N THR A 87 13.41 0.66 24.73
CA THR A 87 12.81 1.98 24.93
C THR A 87 13.13 2.93 23.78
N ILE A 88 14.37 2.94 23.30
CA ILE A 88 14.77 3.74 22.13
C ILE A 88 14.00 3.29 20.88
N ILE A 89 13.87 2.00 20.66
CA ILE A 89 13.11 1.45 19.52
C ILE A 89 11.66 1.92 19.60
N PHE A 90 10.98 1.74 20.74
CA PHE A 90 9.57 2.12 20.88
C PHE A 90 9.31 3.61 20.75
N ILE A 91 10.21 4.46 21.28
CA ILE A 91 10.12 5.91 21.09
C ILE A 91 10.35 6.28 19.62
N ALA A 92 11.32 5.66 18.96
CA ALA A 92 11.59 5.90 17.56
C ALA A 92 10.41 5.47 16.68
N ASP A 93 9.80 4.30 16.95
CA ASP A 93 8.63 3.81 16.25
C ASP A 93 7.42 4.75 16.38
N ILE A 94 7.10 5.20 17.60
CA ILE A 94 5.94 6.08 17.79
C ILE A 94 6.14 7.44 17.13
N TRP A 95 7.37 8.00 17.18
CA TRP A 95 7.67 9.26 16.50
C TRP A 95 7.63 9.13 14.99
N TYR A 96 8.17 8.02 14.46
CA TYR A 96 8.14 7.74 13.03
C TYR A 96 6.71 7.50 12.55
N TYR A 97 5.91 6.75 13.31
CA TYR A 97 4.51 6.51 13.00
C TYR A 97 3.68 7.80 12.95
N ARG A 98 3.85 8.70 13.91
CA ARG A 98 3.16 10.01 13.91
C ARG A 98 3.49 10.86 12.67
N SER A 99 4.63 10.63 12.07
CA SER A 99 5.09 11.40 10.90
C SER A 99 4.76 10.72 9.57
N ASN A 100 4.92 9.41 9.50
CA ASN A 100 4.86 8.65 8.25
C ASN A 100 3.77 7.56 8.23
N GLY A 101 3.02 7.35 9.31
CA GLY A 101 1.95 6.34 9.40
C GLY A 101 2.42 4.88 9.36
N THR A 102 3.73 4.64 9.39
CA THR A 102 4.35 3.31 9.40
C THR A 102 5.46 3.24 10.45
N PHE A 103 6.16 2.12 10.58
CA PHE A 103 7.19 1.91 11.59
C PHE A 103 8.58 1.87 10.99
N LEU A 104 9.60 2.11 11.83
CA LEU A 104 10.98 1.99 11.40
C LEU A 104 11.27 0.58 10.92
N SER A 105 11.95 0.48 9.78
CA SER A 105 12.31 -0.76 9.12
C SER A 105 13.78 -0.75 8.74
N ILE A 106 14.39 -1.92 8.63
CA ILE A 106 15.77 -2.04 8.15
C ILE A 106 15.93 -1.46 6.74
N ARG A 107 14.88 -1.48 5.90
CA ARG A 107 14.90 -0.89 4.57
C ARG A 107 15.23 0.60 4.57
N HIS A 108 14.77 1.34 5.55
CA HIS A 108 15.02 2.78 5.68
C HIS A 108 16.50 3.12 5.91
N PHE A 109 17.26 2.23 6.52
CA PHE A 109 18.71 2.39 6.71
C PHE A 109 19.51 1.98 5.47
N ILE A 110 18.99 1.06 4.67
CA ILE A 110 19.60 0.61 3.42
C ILE A 110 19.25 1.57 2.28
N HIS A 111 18.04 2.12 2.29
CA HIS A 111 17.46 3.01 1.28
C HIS A 111 17.00 4.33 1.92
N PRO A 112 17.93 5.25 2.25
CA PRO A 112 17.60 6.49 2.96
C PRO A 112 16.69 7.43 2.17
N GLU A 113 16.56 7.25 0.86
CA GLU A 113 15.67 8.01 -0.01
C GLU A 113 14.18 7.85 0.32
N ILE A 114 13.78 6.73 0.93
CA ILE A 114 12.41 6.47 1.38
C ILE A 114 12.23 6.64 2.89
N PHE A 115 13.24 7.16 3.59
CA PHE A 115 13.22 7.28 5.05
C PHE A 115 12.17 8.26 5.58
N ASN A 116 11.88 9.33 4.86
CA ASN A 116 10.86 10.31 5.28
C ASN A 116 10.03 10.77 4.06
N PRO A 117 9.16 9.90 3.53
CA PRO A 117 8.43 10.19 2.29
C PRO A 117 7.46 11.36 2.43
N THR A 118 6.87 11.57 3.60
CA THR A 118 5.93 12.68 3.85
C THR A 118 6.62 14.04 4.03
N GLY A 119 7.92 14.06 4.30
CA GLY A 119 8.66 15.30 4.61
C GLY A 119 8.30 15.94 5.96
N LYS A 120 7.43 15.30 6.77
CA LYS A 120 7.04 15.81 8.10
C LYS A 120 8.19 15.69 9.10
N SER A 121 8.13 16.48 10.20
CA SER A 121 9.13 16.40 11.28
C SER A 121 9.10 15.02 11.94
N LEU A 122 10.25 14.36 12.03
CA LEU A 122 10.41 13.09 12.72
C LEU A 122 10.43 13.24 14.26
N PHE A 123 10.68 14.44 14.77
CA PHE A 123 10.67 14.75 16.22
C PHE A 123 9.27 15.17 16.67
N ASN A 124 8.36 14.20 16.75
CA ASN A 124 6.96 14.42 17.14
C ASN A 124 6.71 13.95 18.57
N ILE A 125 7.29 14.71 19.53
CA ILE A 125 7.29 14.38 20.96
C ILE A 125 5.95 14.75 21.61
N ARG A 126 5.39 13.86 22.43
CA ARG A 126 4.18 14.07 23.23
C ARG A 126 4.47 13.75 24.71
N LEU A 127 3.71 14.37 25.63
CA LEU A 127 3.88 14.14 27.09
C LEU A 127 3.68 12.67 27.46
N VAL A 128 2.81 11.96 26.74
CA VAL A 128 2.54 10.54 26.98
C VAL A 128 3.78 9.65 26.75
N ASP A 129 4.77 10.10 25.96
CA ASP A 129 6.00 9.35 25.69
C ASP A 129 6.85 9.13 26.96
N ILE A 130 6.63 9.95 28.01
CA ILE A 130 7.26 9.77 29.33
C ILE A 130 6.90 8.38 29.91
N SER A 131 5.76 7.80 29.54
CA SER A 131 5.36 6.46 29.99
C SER A 131 6.40 5.38 29.71
N PHE A 132 7.19 5.52 28.61
CA PHE A 132 8.24 4.56 28.25
C PHE A 132 9.49 4.61 29.15
N ILE A 133 9.64 5.61 30.00
CA ILE A 133 10.82 5.75 30.87
C ILE A 133 10.50 5.61 32.36
N ILE A 134 9.23 5.48 32.73
CA ILE A 134 8.79 5.38 34.15
C ILE A 134 9.41 4.17 34.85
N ASP A 135 9.54 3.06 34.15
CA ASP A 135 10.07 1.82 34.68
C ASP A 135 11.54 1.90 35.11
N PHE A 136 12.35 2.77 34.50
CA PHE A 136 13.71 3.02 34.99
C PHE A 136 13.69 3.58 36.42
N ILE A 137 12.72 4.44 36.75
CA ILE A 137 12.54 4.97 38.10
C ILE A 137 12.13 3.84 39.03
N ILE A 138 11.17 3.01 38.59
CA ILE A 138 10.71 1.83 39.37
C ILE A 138 11.87 0.87 39.61
N LEU A 139 12.65 0.57 38.56
CA LEU A 139 13.80 -0.35 38.68
C LEU A 139 14.89 0.23 39.60
N PHE A 140 15.13 1.53 39.54
CA PHE A 140 16.06 2.20 40.47
C PHE A 140 15.61 2.10 41.92
N VAL A 141 14.32 2.37 42.18
CA VAL A 141 13.73 2.26 43.55
C VAL A 141 13.79 0.82 44.05
N ILE A 142 13.36 -0.15 43.22
CA ILE A 142 13.38 -1.58 43.56
C ILE A 142 14.80 -2.05 43.87
N ASN A 143 15.77 -1.68 43.02
CA ASN A 143 17.17 -2.06 43.23
C ASN A 143 17.73 -1.53 44.56
N LYS A 144 17.35 -0.30 44.97
CA LYS A 144 17.77 0.29 46.24
C LYS A 144 17.22 -0.47 47.46
N PHE A 145 16.01 -1.03 47.33
CA PHE A 145 15.34 -1.73 48.47
C PHE A 145 15.56 -3.25 48.46
N ILE A 146 15.81 -3.89 47.30
CA ILE A 146 15.89 -5.35 47.18
C ILE A 146 17.36 -5.86 47.16
N THR A 147 18.37 -5.01 47.23
CA THR A 147 19.81 -5.38 47.25
C THR A 147 20.22 -6.32 48.42
N ARG A 148 19.29 -6.77 49.24
CA ARG A 148 19.52 -7.81 50.28
C ARG A 148 19.19 -9.23 49.84
N VAL A 149 18.90 -9.48 48.56
CA VAL A 149 18.61 -10.82 48.01
C VAL A 149 19.88 -11.66 48.00
N LYS A 150 19.80 -12.90 48.51
CA LYS A 150 20.94 -13.84 48.55
C LYS A 150 21.64 -13.96 47.20
N GLU A 151 22.97 -13.83 47.20
CA GLU A 151 23.81 -14.05 46.03
C GLU A 151 23.45 -15.34 45.28
N ASP A 152 23.20 -15.26 43.98
CA ASP A 152 23.04 -16.41 43.13
C ASP A 152 24.39 -17.13 42.97
N ARG A 153 24.61 -18.16 43.80
CA ARG A 153 25.83 -18.99 43.81
C ARG A 153 25.80 -20.08 42.74
N SER A 154 24.83 -20.04 41.80
CA SER A 154 24.75 -21.06 40.75
C SER A 154 26.00 -21.06 39.85
N ARG A 155 26.38 -22.26 39.38
CA ARG A 155 27.52 -22.46 38.48
C ARG A 155 27.18 -21.87 37.11
N LEU A 156 28.16 -21.38 36.37
CA LEU A 156 28.02 -20.85 35.00
C LEU A 156 27.26 -21.83 34.09
N SER A 157 27.59 -23.13 34.14
CA SER A 157 26.91 -24.15 33.35
C SER A 157 25.39 -24.23 33.59
N LEU A 158 24.93 -24.02 34.85
CA LEU A 158 23.51 -24.03 35.18
C LEU A 158 22.80 -22.76 34.66
N ARG A 159 23.48 -21.60 34.74
CA ARG A 159 22.94 -20.33 34.20
C ARG A 159 22.84 -20.39 32.68
N SER A 160 23.88 -20.89 32.02
CA SER A 160 23.86 -21.12 30.57
C SER A 160 22.75 -22.07 30.16
N LEU A 161 22.59 -23.19 30.88
CA LEU A 161 21.50 -24.13 30.61
C LEU A 161 20.13 -23.48 30.76
N LYS A 162 19.90 -22.68 31.81
CA LYS A 162 18.64 -21.93 31.99
C LYS A 162 18.37 -20.98 30.81
N ALA A 163 19.34 -20.15 30.47
CA ALA A 163 19.20 -19.19 29.39
C ALA A 163 18.89 -19.87 28.04
N VAL A 164 19.64 -20.93 27.69
CA VAL A 164 19.42 -21.70 26.46
C VAL A 164 18.06 -22.41 26.49
N THR A 165 17.67 -23.02 27.63
CA THR A 165 16.35 -23.67 27.73
C THR A 165 15.20 -22.66 27.53
N VAL A 166 15.28 -21.49 28.17
CA VAL A 166 14.26 -20.44 28.00
C VAL A 166 14.24 -19.94 26.57
N PHE A 167 15.40 -19.71 25.95
CA PHE A 167 15.51 -19.30 24.56
C PHE A 167 14.85 -20.31 23.61
N LEU A 168 15.23 -21.61 23.71
CA LEU A 168 14.69 -22.65 22.83
C LEU A 168 13.20 -22.88 23.04
N LEU A 169 12.72 -22.83 24.29
CA LEU A 169 11.30 -22.97 24.59
C LEU A 169 10.50 -21.79 24.00
N SER A 170 11.00 -20.57 24.13
CA SER A 170 10.38 -19.39 23.55
C SER A 170 10.35 -19.47 22.02
N ALA A 171 11.45 -19.86 21.37
CA ALA A 171 11.52 -20.06 19.93
C ALA A 171 10.53 -21.14 19.44
N PHE A 172 10.40 -22.23 20.19
CA PHE A 172 9.43 -23.29 19.91
C PHE A 172 7.98 -22.79 20.00
N ILE A 173 7.67 -22.00 21.04
CA ILE A 173 6.33 -21.38 21.22
C ILE A 173 6.03 -20.43 20.04
N ILE A 174 6.99 -19.60 19.62
CA ILE A 174 6.85 -18.71 18.47
C ILE A 174 6.58 -19.52 17.19
N GLY A 175 7.31 -20.61 16.98
CA GLY A 175 7.09 -21.52 15.84
C GLY A 175 5.69 -22.14 15.81
N ILE A 176 5.19 -22.59 16.99
CA ILE A 176 3.81 -23.09 17.10
C ILE A 176 2.80 -21.99 16.79
N ALA A 177 3.00 -20.77 17.30
CA ALA A 177 2.10 -19.65 17.03
C ALA A 177 2.00 -19.36 15.54
N HIS A 178 3.14 -19.25 14.86
CA HIS A 178 3.21 -19.05 13.42
C HIS A 178 2.49 -20.18 12.65
N TYR A 179 2.78 -21.43 12.99
CA TYR A 179 2.13 -22.57 12.35
C TYR A 179 0.62 -22.56 12.51
N CYS A 180 0.14 -22.30 13.73
CA CYS A 180 -1.29 -22.30 14.03
C CYS A 180 -2.04 -21.09 13.45
N ALA A 181 -1.43 -19.91 13.47
CA ALA A 181 -2.07 -18.68 13.01
C ALA A 181 -1.97 -18.50 11.48
N ASP A 182 -0.75 -18.66 10.92
CA ASP A 182 -0.47 -18.24 9.55
C ASP A 182 -0.50 -19.38 8.54
N VAL A 183 -0.21 -20.64 8.99
CA VAL A 183 -0.12 -21.80 8.08
C VAL A 183 -1.41 -22.63 8.10
N LYS A 184 -1.98 -22.90 9.29
CA LYS A 184 -3.15 -23.77 9.43
C LYS A 184 -4.45 -23.03 9.73
N ASP A 185 -4.38 -21.74 10.01
CA ASP A 185 -5.53 -20.90 10.39
C ASP A 185 -6.43 -21.52 11.47
N THR A 186 -5.82 -22.22 12.44
CA THR A 186 -6.54 -22.86 13.55
C THR A 186 -6.95 -21.87 14.63
N LEU A 187 -6.53 -20.62 14.54
CA LEU A 187 -6.81 -19.55 15.48
C LEU A 187 -7.91 -18.58 15.01
N GLN A 188 -8.82 -19.07 14.15
CA GLN A 188 -10.03 -18.33 13.72
C GLN A 188 -9.72 -16.97 13.09
N GLY A 189 -8.89 -16.94 12.05
CA GLY A 189 -8.52 -15.75 11.30
C GLY A 189 -7.50 -14.83 11.98
N ARG A 190 -7.00 -15.21 13.19
CA ARG A 190 -5.88 -14.48 13.82
C ARG A 190 -4.62 -14.66 13.00
N ARG A 191 -3.89 -13.58 12.79
CA ARG A 191 -2.57 -13.58 12.14
C ARG A 191 -1.48 -13.33 13.18
N PHE A 192 -0.25 -13.71 12.83
CA PHE A 192 0.90 -13.51 13.72
C PHE A 192 2.11 -12.94 12.96
N LEU A 193 2.74 -13.68 12.05
CA LEU A 193 3.89 -13.23 11.26
C LEU A 193 3.48 -12.99 9.80
N SER A 194 2.43 -12.21 9.57
CA SER A 194 1.94 -11.85 8.25
C SER A 194 1.77 -10.34 8.12
N GLN A 195 2.01 -9.81 6.92
CA GLN A 195 1.79 -8.41 6.63
C GLN A 195 0.32 -8.14 6.30
N SER A 196 -0.19 -7.02 6.80
CA SER A 196 -1.48 -6.44 6.44
C SER A 196 -1.25 -5.15 5.63
N TRP A 197 -2.27 -4.72 4.91
CA TRP A 197 -2.29 -3.44 4.22
C TRP A 197 -2.12 -2.24 5.19
N ALA A 198 -2.60 -2.38 6.43
CA ALA A 198 -2.46 -1.39 7.49
C ALA A 198 -1.22 -1.69 8.35
N PRO A 199 -0.22 -0.79 8.42
CA PRO A 199 0.98 -0.98 9.24
C PRO A 199 0.65 -1.23 10.70
N PHE A 200 -0.36 -0.52 11.23
CA PHE A 200 -0.82 -0.70 12.62
C PHE A 200 -1.25 -2.14 12.89
N GLN A 201 -2.01 -2.77 11.99
CA GLN A 201 -2.45 -4.15 12.15
C GLN A 201 -1.26 -5.11 12.13
N THR A 202 -0.36 -4.97 11.13
CA THR A 202 0.88 -5.76 11.06
C THR A 202 1.69 -5.68 12.36
N PHE A 203 1.85 -4.47 12.89
CA PHE A 203 2.60 -4.23 14.12
C PHE A 203 1.90 -4.80 15.37
N SER A 204 0.57 -4.76 15.40
CA SER A 204 -0.24 -5.36 16.48
C SER A 204 -0.20 -6.87 16.45
N ASP A 205 -0.31 -7.50 15.29
CA ASP A 205 -0.32 -8.96 15.14
C ASP A 205 1.05 -9.55 15.51
N MET A 206 2.13 -8.96 15.04
CA MET A 206 3.50 -9.43 15.28
C MET A 206 4.05 -9.07 16.67
N SER A 207 3.45 -8.15 17.40
CA SER A 207 4.02 -7.32 18.46
C SER A 207 5.12 -6.35 17.95
N PRO A 208 5.39 -5.24 18.67
CA PRO A 208 6.44 -4.30 18.23
C PRO A 208 7.82 -4.96 18.03
N LEU A 209 8.23 -5.83 18.95
CA LEU A 209 9.53 -6.52 18.85
C LEU A 209 9.54 -7.64 17.82
N GLY A 210 8.41 -8.33 17.64
CA GLY A 210 8.25 -9.35 16.61
C GLY A 210 8.30 -8.75 15.20
N TYR A 211 7.70 -7.58 15.02
CA TYR A 211 7.76 -6.82 13.78
C TYR A 211 9.21 -6.57 13.33
N HIS A 212 10.06 -6.06 14.21
CA HIS A 212 11.48 -5.82 13.85
C HIS A 212 12.24 -7.10 13.53
N GLY A 213 11.94 -8.20 14.23
CA GLY A 213 12.52 -9.51 13.91
C GLY A 213 12.07 -10.03 12.55
N PHE A 214 10.79 -9.89 12.24
CA PHE A 214 10.21 -10.23 10.94
C PHE A 214 10.81 -9.36 9.83
N ASP A 215 10.83 -8.05 10.02
CA ASP A 215 11.32 -7.05 9.07
C ASP A 215 12.77 -7.32 8.61
N ILE A 216 13.67 -7.58 9.56
CA ILE A 216 15.06 -7.93 9.24
C ILE A 216 15.13 -9.21 8.40
N ASN A 217 14.35 -10.24 8.75
CA ASN A 217 14.35 -11.51 8.01
C ASN A 217 13.69 -11.35 6.63
N PHE A 218 12.62 -10.56 6.54
CA PHE A 218 11.87 -10.32 5.30
C PHE A 218 12.73 -9.61 4.25
N PHE A 219 13.51 -8.61 4.65
CA PHE A 219 14.34 -7.83 3.73
C PHE A 219 15.75 -8.38 3.50
N LYS A 220 16.17 -9.41 4.25
CA LYS A 220 17.52 -10.00 4.15
C LYS A 220 17.91 -10.39 2.73
N ASP A 221 17.00 -10.98 1.97
CA ASP A 221 17.26 -11.54 0.64
C ASP A 221 16.58 -10.75 -0.49
N LYS A 222 15.97 -9.59 -0.18
CA LYS A 222 15.25 -8.79 -1.17
C LYS A 222 16.15 -7.93 -2.07
N ASN A 223 17.37 -7.66 -1.64
CA ASN A 223 18.30 -6.81 -2.41
C ASN A 223 19.12 -7.67 -3.38
N LYS A 224 18.52 -8.02 -4.54
CA LYS A 224 19.17 -8.84 -5.57
C LYS A 224 20.12 -7.99 -6.42
N ALA A 225 21.31 -8.52 -6.72
CA ALA A 225 22.27 -7.85 -7.59
C ALA A 225 21.80 -7.90 -9.06
N LEU A 226 21.95 -6.78 -9.76
CA LEU A 226 21.71 -6.70 -11.21
C LEU A 226 22.96 -7.14 -11.97
N THR A 227 22.88 -8.26 -12.70
CA THR A 227 23.98 -8.77 -13.54
C THR A 227 23.96 -8.15 -14.93
N ASP A 228 25.06 -8.29 -15.69
CA ASP A 228 25.11 -7.82 -17.08
C ASP A 228 24.23 -8.68 -18.00
N GLU A 229 23.98 -9.94 -17.67
CA GLU A 229 23.03 -10.80 -18.36
C GLU A 229 21.60 -10.28 -18.15
N ASP A 230 21.21 -9.94 -16.92
CA ASP A 230 19.89 -9.34 -16.63
C ASP A 230 19.67 -8.04 -17.42
N LYS A 231 20.69 -7.17 -17.45
CA LYS A 231 20.61 -5.92 -18.23
C LYS A 231 20.36 -6.20 -19.71
N LYS A 232 21.07 -7.18 -20.26
CA LYS A 232 20.94 -7.57 -21.67
C LYS A 232 19.57 -8.18 -21.94
N ASP A 233 19.07 -9.04 -21.08
CA ASP A 233 17.74 -9.66 -21.22
C ASP A 233 16.65 -8.58 -21.21
N ILE A 234 16.68 -7.66 -20.25
CA ILE A 234 15.72 -6.56 -20.14
C ILE A 234 15.79 -5.65 -21.38
N GLN A 235 17.00 -5.29 -21.82
CA GLN A 235 17.17 -4.44 -23.02
C GLN A 235 16.69 -5.13 -24.30
N ASN A 236 16.95 -6.42 -24.46
CA ASN A 236 16.47 -7.19 -25.61
C ASN A 236 14.95 -7.23 -25.61
N TRP A 237 14.34 -7.50 -24.47
CA TRP A 237 12.89 -7.52 -24.34
C TRP A 237 12.27 -6.16 -24.71
N PHE A 238 12.82 -5.02 -24.21
CA PHE A 238 12.35 -3.70 -24.61
C PHE A 238 12.53 -3.44 -26.10
N ASN A 239 13.63 -3.90 -26.72
CA ASN A 239 13.83 -3.76 -28.16
C ASN A 239 12.78 -4.54 -28.96
N ASP A 240 12.44 -5.76 -28.52
CA ASP A 240 11.41 -6.60 -29.15
C ASP A 240 10.00 -6.07 -28.89
N ASN A 241 9.79 -5.28 -27.81
CA ASN A 241 8.51 -4.66 -27.49
C ASN A 241 8.20 -3.43 -28.36
N LYS A 242 9.22 -2.79 -28.97
CA LYS A 242 9.03 -1.60 -29.81
C LYS A 242 8.23 -1.91 -31.05
N GLU A 243 7.37 -0.98 -31.41
CA GLU A 243 6.64 -1.00 -32.67
C GLU A 243 7.20 0.12 -33.58
N ASP A 244 7.70 -0.25 -34.76
CA ASP A 244 8.12 0.71 -35.78
C ASP A 244 6.89 1.19 -36.56
N ILE A 245 6.15 2.11 -35.96
CA ILE A 245 4.92 2.68 -36.50
C ILE A 245 5.10 4.19 -36.59
N PRO A 246 4.77 4.81 -37.74
CA PRO A 246 4.79 6.28 -37.90
C PRO A 246 3.87 6.94 -36.86
N ASP A 247 4.26 8.12 -36.41
CA ASP A 247 3.40 8.95 -35.58
C ASP A 247 2.10 9.30 -36.33
N ASN A 248 1.01 9.37 -35.56
CA ASN A 248 -0.31 9.74 -36.07
C ASN A 248 -0.80 11.07 -35.46
N GLU A 249 -2.05 11.45 -35.73
CA GLU A 249 -2.67 12.70 -35.30
C GLU A 249 -2.78 12.84 -33.75
N TYR A 250 -2.69 11.76 -33.01
CA TYR A 250 -2.76 11.80 -31.54
C TYR A 250 -1.46 12.31 -30.92
N LYS A 251 -0.31 12.22 -31.63
CA LYS A 251 0.96 12.64 -31.03
C LYS A 251 0.96 14.13 -30.70
N GLY A 252 1.09 14.42 -29.41
CA GLY A 252 1.20 15.80 -28.93
C GLY A 252 -0.10 16.60 -28.95
N MET A 253 -1.25 15.97 -29.19
CA MET A 253 -2.53 16.67 -29.21
C MET A 253 -2.89 17.31 -27.85
N LEU A 254 -2.29 16.84 -26.76
CA LEU A 254 -2.47 17.35 -25.39
C LEU A 254 -1.21 18.04 -24.85
N LYS A 255 -0.29 18.44 -25.72
CA LYS A 255 1.00 19.02 -25.33
C LYS A 255 0.83 20.28 -24.48
N GLY A 256 1.55 20.33 -23.34
CA GLY A 256 1.60 21.50 -22.46
C GLY A 256 0.43 21.62 -21.49
N LYS A 257 -0.57 20.74 -21.58
CA LYS A 257 -1.68 20.72 -20.62
C LYS A 257 -1.25 20.15 -19.27
N ASN A 258 -1.90 20.61 -18.19
CA ASN A 258 -1.86 19.92 -16.89
C ASN A 258 -2.44 18.51 -17.04
N VAL A 259 -2.04 17.58 -16.17
CA VAL A 259 -2.56 16.22 -16.15
C VAL A 259 -3.08 15.89 -14.75
N ILE A 260 -4.33 15.50 -14.65
CA ILE A 260 -4.92 14.90 -13.46
C ILE A 260 -5.13 13.41 -13.77
N ALA A 261 -4.52 12.53 -13.00
CA ALA A 261 -4.78 11.10 -13.03
C ALA A 261 -5.67 10.73 -11.85
N LEU A 262 -6.96 10.59 -12.10
CA LEU A 262 -7.98 10.23 -11.11
C LEU A 262 -8.23 8.72 -11.15
N GLN A 263 -7.63 8.03 -10.22
CA GLN A 263 -7.84 6.61 -9.94
C GLN A 263 -9.11 6.45 -9.11
N VAL A 264 -10.08 5.74 -9.66
CA VAL A 264 -11.38 5.55 -9.02
C VAL A 264 -11.47 4.15 -8.43
N GLU A 265 -11.60 4.09 -7.12
CA GLU A 265 -11.69 2.85 -6.34
C GLU A 265 -12.80 1.94 -6.85
N SER A 266 -12.46 0.68 -7.15
CA SER A 266 -13.40 -0.39 -7.52
C SER A 266 -14.33 -0.09 -8.71
N LEU A 267 -13.97 0.84 -9.60
CA LEU A 267 -14.81 1.22 -10.75
C LEU A 267 -14.66 0.22 -11.89
N GLU A 268 -15.72 -0.52 -12.18
CA GLU A 268 -15.78 -1.49 -13.26
C GLU A 268 -16.41 -0.94 -14.52
N ASN A 269 -16.01 -1.46 -15.69
CA ASN A 269 -16.47 -0.93 -16.97
C ASN A 269 -17.96 -1.19 -17.26
N PHE A 270 -18.53 -2.25 -16.70
CA PHE A 270 -19.93 -2.64 -17.00
C PHE A 270 -20.98 -1.61 -16.55
N VAL A 271 -20.65 -0.65 -15.67
CA VAL A 271 -21.59 0.38 -15.23
C VAL A 271 -21.64 1.61 -16.15
N ILE A 272 -20.66 1.75 -17.06
CA ILE A 272 -20.59 2.92 -17.98
C ILE A 272 -21.70 2.81 -19.03
N ASN A 273 -22.43 3.91 -19.23
CA ASN A 273 -23.62 4.00 -20.10
C ASN A 273 -24.78 3.04 -19.71
N GLN A 274 -24.79 2.54 -18.48
CA GLN A 274 -25.82 1.62 -18.03
C GLN A 274 -26.88 2.28 -17.15
N LYS A 275 -28.05 1.68 -17.15
CA LYS A 275 -29.19 2.11 -16.36
C LYS A 275 -29.74 0.97 -15.52
N VAL A 276 -30.07 1.27 -14.29
CA VAL A 276 -30.82 0.38 -13.40
C VAL A 276 -32.17 1.02 -13.06
N TYR A 277 -33.26 0.30 -13.30
CA TYR A 277 -34.64 0.83 -13.17
C TYR A 277 -34.83 2.20 -13.85
N GLY A 278 -34.27 2.38 -15.05
CA GLY A 278 -34.36 3.62 -15.83
C GLY A 278 -33.47 4.78 -15.36
N GLN A 279 -32.69 4.61 -14.29
CA GLN A 279 -31.78 5.61 -13.74
C GLN A 279 -30.33 5.29 -14.17
N GLU A 280 -29.61 6.27 -14.67
CA GLU A 280 -28.19 6.10 -15.01
C GLU A 280 -27.36 5.85 -13.75
N ILE A 281 -26.45 4.84 -13.81
CA ILE A 281 -25.55 4.53 -12.70
C ILE A 281 -24.43 5.59 -12.64
N THR A 282 -23.91 6.01 -13.79
CA THR A 282 -22.77 6.93 -13.90
C THR A 282 -23.08 8.12 -14.83
N PRO A 283 -24.10 8.95 -14.53
CA PRO A 283 -24.52 10.02 -15.44
C PRO A 283 -23.43 11.07 -15.71
N ASN A 284 -22.58 11.38 -14.73
CA ASN A 284 -21.50 12.36 -14.89
C ASN A 284 -20.38 11.81 -15.76
N LEU A 285 -19.91 10.57 -15.52
CA LEU A 285 -18.93 9.91 -16.38
C LEU A 285 -19.47 9.74 -17.80
N ASN A 286 -20.75 9.35 -17.96
CA ASN A 286 -21.39 9.24 -19.28
C ASN A 286 -21.38 10.58 -20.03
N LYS A 287 -21.63 11.69 -19.34
CA LYS A 287 -21.56 13.04 -19.92
C LYS A 287 -20.13 13.39 -20.39
N LEU A 288 -19.12 13.02 -19.62
CA LEU A 288 -17.72 13.28 -19.97
C LEU A 288 -17.27 12.55 -21.24
N LEU A 289 -17.90 11.43 -21.61
CA LEU A 289 -17.59 10.71 -22.85
C LEU A 289 -17.72 11.60 -24.10
N SER A 290 -18.55 12.63 -24.07
CA SER A 290 -18.73 13.57 -25.20
C SER A 290 -17.47 14.38 -25.54
N ASN A 291 -16.49 14.43 -24.64
CA ASN A 291 -15.21 15.11 -24.82
C ASN A 291 -14.03 14.24 -24.36
N SER A 292 -14.12 12.93 -24.62
CA SER A 292 -13.09 11.97 -24.18
C SER A 292 -12.66 11.02 -25.27
N LEU A 293 -11.41 10.57 -25.17
CA LEU A 293 -11.00 9.28 -25.72
C LEU A 293 -11.43 8.23 -24.69
N TYR A 294 -12.35 7.36 -25.05
CA TYR A 294 -12.85 6.29 -24.19
C TYR A 294 -12.31 4.95 -24.63
N PHE A 295 -11.48 4.35 -23.79
CA PHE A 295 -10.92 3.02 -23.98
C PHE A 295 -11.82 2.00 -23.28
N ASN A 296 -12.69 1.33 -24.04
CA ASN A 296 -13.73 0.47 -23.51
C ASN A 296 -13.32 -1.00 -23.37
N ASN A 297 -12.07 -1.34 -23.69
CA ASN A 297 -11.56 -2.72 -23.67
C ASN A 297 -10.24 -2.81 -22.89
N ILE A 298 -10.24 -2.26 -21.67
CA ILE A 298 -9.09 -2.22 -20.77
C ILE A 298 -9.32 -3.18 -19.62
N TYR A 299 -8.28 -3.92 -19.27
CA TYR A 299 -8.31 -4.97 -18.26
C TYR A 299 -7.43 -4.63 -17.06
N GLU A 300 -7.87 -5.01 -15.86
CA GLU A 300 -7.03 -4.93 -14.67
C GLU A 300 -5.85 -5.90 -14.77
N GLN A 301 -4.67 -5.44 -14.34
CA GLN A 301 -3.44 -6.24 -14.31
C GLN A 301 -2.86 -6.38 -12.89
N ASN A 302 -3.66 -6.08 -11.90
CA ASN A 302 -3.29 -6.09 -10.49
C ASN A 302 -3.06 -7.51 -9.96
N ASN A 303 -2.27 -7.59 -8.91
CA ASN A 303 -2.07 -8.78 -8.09
C ASN A 303 -2.49 -8.48 -6.64
N ASN A 304 -1.73 -9.00 -5.68
CA ASN A 304 -2.02 -8.88 -4.24
C ASN A 304 -1.89 -7.45 -3.70
N GLY A 305 -1.36 -6.52 -4.49
CA GLY A 305 -1.28 -5.10 -4.14
C GLY A 305 -2.55 -4.31 -4.45
N THR A 306 -3.54 -4.89 -5.14
CA THR A 306 -4.81 -4.25 -5.51
C THR A 306 -4.62 -2.82 -6.06
N SER A 307 -5.18 -1.78 -5.41
CA SER A 307 -5.04 -0.37 -5.82
C SER A 307 -3.58 0.08 -5.91
N SER A 308 -2.70 -0.38 -5.01
CA SER A 308 -1.27 -0.03 -5.06
C SER A 308 -0.52 -0.64 -6.25
N ASP A 309 -1.01 -1.76 -6.80
CA ASP A 309 -0.48 -2.31 -8.05
C ASP A 309 -0.95 -1.48 -9.25
N CYS A 310 -2.15 -0.90 -9.21
CA CYS A 310 -2.60 0.07 -10.21
C CYS A 310 -1.71 1.33 -10.19
N ASP A 311 -1.36 1.85 -9.00
CA ASP A 311 -0.41 2.96 -8.86
C ASP A 311 0.91 2.64 -9.59
N LEU A 312 1.45 1.42 -9.42
CA LEU A 312 2.65 0.96 -10.10
C LEU A 312 2.46 0.90 -11.61
N LEU A 313 1.40 0.27 -12.08
CA LEU A 313 1.11 0.07 -13.50
C LEU A 313 0.99 1.41 -14.23
N VAL A 314 0.24 2.35 -13.66
CA VAL A 314 -0.01 3.67 -14.27
C VAL A 314 1.23 4.57 -14.21
N ASN A 315 1.98 4.57 -13.12
CA ASN A 315 3.16 5.44 -13.00
C ASN A 315 4.42 4.83 -13.62
N ALA A 316 4.66 3.53 -13.48
CA ALA A 316 5.89 2.88 -13.91
C ALA A 316 5.75 2.08 -15.21
N SER A 317 4.54 1.67 -15.59
CA SER A 317 4.30 0.75 -16.71
C SER A 317 5.12 -0.54 -16.58
N VAL A 318 5.01 -1.19 -15.43
CA VAL A 318 5.68 -2.45 -15.07
C VAL A 318 4.65 -3.32 -14.38
N LEU A 319 4.56 -4.62 -14.73
CA LEU A 319 3.64 -5.53 -14.06
C LEU A 319 4.08 -5.78 -12.61
N PRO A 320 3.13 -5.91 -11.66
CA PRO A 320 3.47 -6.22 -10.27
C PRO A 320 4.11 -7.60 -10.14
N ILE A 321 4.86 -7.82 -9.05
CA ILE A 321 5.41 -9.15 -8.75
C ILE A 321 4.29 -10.17 -8.55
N ARG A 322 4.57 -11.44 -8.89
CA ARG A 322 3.56 -12.51 -8.81
C ARG A 322 3.33 -13.04 -7.40
N GLU A 323 4.29 -12.92 -6.49
CA GLU A 323 4.19 -13.39 -5.11
C GLU A 323 4.24 -12.23 -4.12
N GLY A 324 3.14 -12.01 -3.40
CA GLY A 324 2.97 -10.89 -2.46
C GLY A 324 2.68 -9.57 -3.17
N ALA A 325 2.70 -8.47 -2.43
CA ALA A 325 2.48 -7.12 -2.95
C ALA A 325 3.81 -6.41 -3.20
N THR A 326 3.94 -5.79 -4.36
CA THR A 326 5.15 -5.06 -4.78
C THR A 326 5.50 -3.95 -3.79
N VAL A 327 4.50 -3.22 -3.37
CA VAL A 327 4.60 -2.09 -2.44
C VAL A 327 5.23 -2.45 -1.08
N PHE A 328 5.06 -3.68 -0.62
CA PHE A 328 5.68 -4.15 0.63
C PHE A 328 7.05 -4.78 0.39
N SER A 329 7.23 -5.44 -0.76
CA SER A 329 8.45 -6.20 -1.03
C SER A 329 9.60 -5.33 -1.54
N TYR A 330 9.30 -4.29 -2.32
CA TYR A 330 10.29 -3.47 -3.02
C TYR A 330 9.93 -1.97 -3.06
N PRO A 331 9.60 -1.33 -1.93
CA PRO A 331 9.15 0.07 -1.91
C PRO A 331 10.24 1.08 -2.30
N TRP A 332 11.50 0.65 -2.35
CA TRP A 332 12.65 1.49 -2.72
C TRP A 332 13.02 1.45 -4.20
N THR A 333 12.38 0.59 -5.00
CA THR A 333 12.72 0.44 -6.41
C THR A 333 12.45 1.75 -7.16
N LYS A 334 13.44 2.23 -7.89
CA LYS A 334 13.33 3.44 -8.70
C LYS A 334 12.91 3.09 -10.11
N TYR A 335 12.04 3.93 -10.64
CA TYR A 335 11.48 3.77 -11.98
C TYR A 335 11.73 5.05 -12.81
N ASP A 336 11.91 4.88 -14.12
CA ASP A 336 11.73 5.99 -15.08
C ASP A 336 10.21 6.17 -15.27
N SER A 337 9.57 6.67 -14.24
CA SER A 337 8.13 6.78 -14.08
C SER A 337 7.54 7.93 -14.88
N LEU A 338 6.21 7.94 -15.03
CA LEU A 338 5.47 9.06 -15.59
C LEU A 338 5.81 10.38 -14.88
N GLN A 339 5.82 10.36 -13.54
CA GLN A 339 6.14 11.55 -12.73
C GLN A 339 7.56 12.05 -13.00
N ASN A 340 8.56 11.15 -12.96
CA ASN A 340 9.97 11.53 -13.21
C ASN A 340 10.17 12.11 -14.62
N ILE A 341 9.53 11.52 -15.65
CA ILE A 341 9.61 12.02 -17.01
C ILE A 341 8.98 13.42 -17.11
N LEU A 342 7.82 13.63 -16.47
CA LEU A 342 7.13 14.92 -16.49
C LEU A 342 7.89 16.00 -15.71
N VAL A 343 8.51 15.67 -14.56
CA VAL A 343 9.44 16.59 -13.86
C VAL A 343 10.56 17.03 -14.81
N GLY A 344 11.17 16.10 -15.56
CA GLY A 344 12.16 16.41 -16.57
C GLY A 344 11.66 17.33 -17.71
N LYS A 345 10.35 17.43 -17.88
CA LYS A 345 9.68 18.34 -18.84
C LYS A 345 9.17 19.65 -18.21
N GLY A 346 9.49 19.89 -16.93
CA GLY A 346 9.15 21.11 -16.21
C GLY A 346 7.78 21.11 -15.52
N TYR A 347 7.12 19.95 -15.42
CA TYR A 347 5.91 19.78 -14.60
C TYR A 347 6.28 19.75 -13.11
N THR A 348 5.42 20.30 -12.27
CA THR A 348 5.39 19.96 -10.85
C THR A 348 4.55 18.70 -10.67
N THR A 349 4.92 17.85 -9.70
CA THR A 349 4.23 16.57 -9.48
C THR A 349 3.74 16.43 -8.05
N MET A 350 2.49 15.99 -7.92
CA MET A 350 1.91 15.64 -6.64
C MET A 350 1.22 14.29 -6.69
N SER A 351 1.22 13.62 -5.54
CA SER A 351 0.37 12.45 -5.30
C SER A 351 -0.46 12.68 -4.05
N THR A 352 -1.74 12.37 -4.13
CA THR A 352 -2.67 12.64 -3.06
C THR A 352 -3.67 11.52 -2.87
N HIS A 353 -3.86 11.15 -1.62
CA HIS A 353 -4.85 10.19 -1.18
C HIS A 353 -5.32 10.58 0.22
N ALA A 354 -6.65 10.64 0.44
CA ALA A 354 -7.20 11.00 1.75
C ALA A 354 -7.13 9.85 2.76
N GLU A 355 -6.02 9.13 2.77
CA GLU A 355 -5.75 7.98 3.62
C GLU A 355 -4.46 8.17 4.42
N LEU A 356 -4.28 7.33 5.46
CA LEU A 356 -3.06 7.34 6.28
C LEU A 356 -1.82 7.03 5.40
N PRO A 357 -0.72 7.77 5.60
CA PRO A 357 0.42 7.71 4.68
C PRO A 357 1.12 6.35 4.63
N GLY A 358 0.99 5.53 5.69
CA GLY A 358 1.61 4.20 5.75
C GLY A 358 0.76 3.07 5.16
N ASN A 359 -0.55 3.28 4.98
CA ASN A 359 -1.41 2.24 4.42
C ASN A 359 -0.93 1.86 3.01
N TRP A 360 -0.83 0.57 2.73
CA TRP A 360 -0.26 0.08 1.47
C TRP A 360 1.13 0.68 1.11
N ASN A 361 1.88 1.24 2.06
CA ASN A 361 3.14 1.97 1.82
C ASN A 361 3.06 3.03 0.70
N TRP A 362 1.86 3.56 0.41
CA TRP A 362 1.63 4.37 -0.77
C TRP A 362 2.55 5.60 -0.85
N THR A 363 2.86 6.24 0.28
CA THR A 363 3.75 7.42 0.27
C THR A 363 5.19 7.07 -0.08
N GLU A 364 5.70 5.92 0.37
CA GLU A 364 7.05 5.44 0.01
C GLU A 364 7.12 5.12 -1.50
N MET A 365 6.08 4.45 -2.04
CA MET A 365 6.01 4.12 -3.45
C MET A 365 5.90 5.37 -4.33
N HIS A 366 5.02 6.31 -4.00
CA HIS A 366 4.88 7.54 -4.77
C HIS A 366 6.13 8.41 -4.72
N LYS A 367 6.87 8.38 -3.61
CA LYS A 367 8.20 8.99 -3.55
C LYS A 367 9.20 8.31 -4.48
N SER A 368 9.13 6.99 -4.59
CA SER A 368 9.94 6.22 -5.56
C SER A 368 9.54 6.49 -7.02
N TYR A 369 8.28 6.85 -7.28
CA TYR A 369 7.82 7.30 -8.60
C TYR A 369 8.21 8.75 -8.92
N GLY A 370 8.73 9.51 -7.96
CA GLY A 370 9.20 10.88 -8.17
C GLY A 370 8.18 11.96 -7.82
N ALA A 371 7.17 11.66 -6.99
CA ALA A 371 6.28 12.69 -6.47
C ALA A 371 7.08 13.73 -5.66
N GLU A 372 7.01 15.00 -6.08
CA GLU A 372 7.63 16.10 -5.35
C GLU A 372 6.82 16.42 -4.08
N GLN A 373 5.49 16.41 -4.20
CA GLN A 373 4.55 16.63 -3.10
C GLN A 373 3.74 15.37 -2.80
N ILE A 374 3.55 15.09 -1.51
CA ILE A 374 2.68 14.03 -0.99
C ILE A 374 1.63 14.68 -0.09
N LEU A 375 0.35 14.52 -0.42
CA LEU A 375 -0.77 15.03 0.36
C LEU A 375 -1.58 13.86 0.91
N ASP A 376 -1.33 13.48 2.15
CA ASP A 376 -2.06 12.43 2.86
C ASP A 376 -3.30 12.99 3.61
N VAL A 377 -4.03 12.13 4.29
CA VAL A 377 -5.23 12.49 5.08
C VAL A 377 -5.01 13.68 6.02
N GLY A 378 -3.80 13.89 6.52
CA GLY A 378 -3.47 15.00 7.43
C GLY A 378 -3.52 16.39 6.80
N GLN A 379 -3.59 16.50 5.47
CA GLN A 379 -3.75 17.77 4.74
C GLN A 379 -5.21 18.10 4.40
N PHE A 380 -6.17 17.25 4.83
CA PHE A 380 -7.59 17.42 4.57
C PHE A 380 -8.38 17.54 5.88
N ASN A 381 -9.44 18.37 5.87
CA ASN A 381 -10.41 18.39 6.95
C ASN A 381 -11.25 17.12 6.88
N GLN A 382 -11.37 16.43 8.00
CA GLN A 382 -12.16 15.19 8.13
C GLN A 382 -13.63 15.56 8.46
N ASP A 383 -14.28 16.33 7.59
CA ASP A 383 -15.62 16.88 7.81
C ASP A 383 -16.75 15.90 7.43
N GLU A 384 -16.48 14.94 6.55
CA GLU A 384 -17.42 13.87 6.21
C GLU A 384 -16.65 12.56 6.01
N VAL A 385 -16.94 11.54 6.81
CA VAL A 385 -16.32 10.21 6.73
C VAL A 385 -17.36 9.19 6.28
N ILE A 386 -17.06 8.45 5.21
CA ILE A 386 -17.89 7.36 4.70
C ILE A 386 -16.98 6.13 4.48
N GLY A 387 -17.38 4.99 5.02
CA GLY A 387 -16.61 3.75 4.90
C GLY A 387 -15.23 3.87 5.57
N LEU A 388 -14.16 3.75 4.81
CA LEU A 388 -12.79 3.68 5.34
C LEU A 388 -12.14 5.03 5.62
N GLY A 389 -12.71 6.14 5.15
CA GLY A 389 -12.05 7.44 5.32
C GLY A 389 -12.87 8.63 4.88
N LEU A 390 -12.19 9.74 4.55
CA LEU A 390 -12.81 10.96 4.06
C LEU A 390 -13.60 10.66 2.79
N SER A 391 -14.84 11.15 2.72
CA SER A 391 -15.72 10.94 1.57
C SER A 391 -15.11 11.52 0.29
N ASP A 392 -15.41 10.90 -0.86
CA ASP A 392 -14.93 11.38 -2.17
C ASP A 392 -15.42 12.80 -2.45
N GLU A 393 -16.65 13.14 -2.07
CA GLU A 393 -17.19 14.50 -2.26
C GLU A 393 -16.35 15.53 -1.49
N SER A 394 -16.06 15.28 -0.23
CA SER A 394 -15.24 16.18 0.59
C SER A 394 -13.79 16.22 0.10
N TYR A 395 -13.19 15.06 -0.19
CA TYR A 395 -11.83 14.96 -0.70
C TYR A 395 -11.66 15.74 -2.01
N LEU A 396 -12.48 15.45 -3.02
CA LEU A 396 -12.41 16.07 -4.34
C LEU A 396 -12.69 17.57 -4.30
N LYS A 397 -13.62 18.02 -3.44
CA LYS A 397 -13.86 19.44 -3.20
C LYS A 397 -12.64 20.14 -2.61
N GLN A 398 -11.98 19.54 -1.62
CA GLN A 398 -10.82 20.15 -0.97
C GLN A 398 -9.60 20.17 -1.88
N ILE A 399 -9.37 19.10 -2.66
CA ILE A 399 -8.23 19.04 -3.57
C ILE A 399 -8.41 19.97 -4.77
N SER A 400 -9.63 20.18 -5.29
CA SER A 400 -9.88 21.12 -6.38
C SER A 400 -9.40 22.53 -6.05
N GLN A 401 -9.58 22.96 -4.78
CA GLN A 401 -9.10 24.25 -4.30
C GLN A 401 -7.57 24.32 -4.22
N LYS A 402 -6.89 23.22 -3.86
CA LYS A 402 -5.43 23.16 -3.79
C LYS A 402 -4.81 23.22 -5.20
N LEU A 403 -5.40 22.54 -6.17
CA LEU A 403 -4.91 22.50 -7.55
C LEU A 403 -4.85 23.87 -8.21
N THR A 404 -5.70 24.83 -7.82
CA THR A 404 -5.67 26.20 -8.37
C THR A 404 -4.40 26.97 -8.05
N SER A 405 -3.73 26.63 -6.95
CA SER A 405 -2.50 27.26 -6.52
C SER A 405 -1.24 26.56 -7.05
N GLU A 406 -1.40 25.42 -7.73
CA GLU A 406 -0.26 24.68 -8.25
C GLU A 406 0.39 25.39 -9.46
N LYS A 407 1.72 25.29 -9.50
CA LYS A 407 2.49 25.79 -10.64
C LYS A 407 2.22 24.93 -11.87
N GLN A 408 1.76 25.57 -12.95
CA GLN A 408 1.49 24.90 -14.22
C GLN A 408 2.76 24.84 -15.11
N PRO A 409 2.92 23.79 -15.94
CA PRO A 409 2.07 22.62 -15.94
C PRO A 409 2.33 21.72 -14.73
N PHE A 410 1.30 21.01 -14.27
CA PHE A 410 1.40 20.05 -13.19
C PHE A 410 0.87 18.66 -13.58
N TYR A 411 1.32 17.66 -12.84
CA TYR A 411 0.74 16.32 -12.79
C TYR A 411 0.23 16.04 -11.39
N ALA A 412 -1.04 15.70 -11.26
CA ALA A 412 -1.65 15.32 -9.97
C ALA A 412 -2.20 13.89 -10.06
N PHE A 413 -1.63 12.99 -9.27
CA PHE A 413 -2.16 11.64 -9.06
C PHE A 413 -3.11 11.66 -7.86
N MET A 414 -4.33 11.19 -8.05
CA MET A 414 -5.41 11.27 -7.06
C MET A 414 -6.13 9.94 -6.98
N THR A 415 -6.44 9.48 -5.76
CA THR A 415 -7.18 8.22 -5.54
C THR A 415 -8.43 8.48 -4.71
N THR A 416 -9.59 7.99 -5.17
CA THR A 416 -10.86 7.99 -4.40
C THR A 416 -10.92 6.80 -3.45
N LEU A 417 -11.89 6.79 -2.53
CA LEU A 417 -11.98 5.76 -1.50
C LEU A 417 -13.41 5.28 -1.19
N THR A 418 -14.44 6.12 -1.44
CA THR A 418 -15.79 5.85 -0.93
C THR A 418 -16.44 4.60 -1.55
N SER A 419 -16.11 4.28 -2.80
CA SER A 419 -16.59 3.07 -3.48
C SER A 419 -15.84 1.78 -3.13
N HIS A 420 -15.11 1.78 -2.01
CA HIS A 420 -14.45 0.57 -1.50
C HIS A 420 -15.47 -0.42 -0.88
N GLY A 421 -15.26 -1.72 -1.12
CA GLY A 421 -16.08 -2.76 -0.48
C GLY A 421 -16.02 -2.70 1.07
N PRO A 422 -17.11 -3.02 1.76
CA PRO A 422 -18.36 -3.67 1.31
C PRO A 422 -19.43 -2.72 0.75
N PHE A 423 -19.09 -1.53 0.24
CA PHE A 423 -19.99 -0.58 -0.41
C PHE A 423 -21.07 0.01 0.50
N ASP A 424 -20.77 0.17 1.78
CA ASP A 424 -21.71 0.67 2.79
C ASP A 424 -21.95 2.18 2.61
N MET A 425 -23.11 2.53 2.05
CA MET A 425 -23.49 3.91 1.85
C MET A 425 -24.55 4.35 2.88
N PRO A 426 -24.37 5.53 3.53
CA PRO A 426 -25.40 6.14 4.34
C PRO A 426 -26.69 6.37 3.53
N GLU A 427 -27.88 6.21 4.15
CA GLU A 427 -29.17 6.31 3.47
C GLU A 427 -29.39 7.67 2.78
N ASP A 428 -28.90 8.76 3.38
CA ASP A 428 -28.97 10.11 2.83
C ASP A 428 -27.99 10.38 1.68
N LYS A 429 -27.08 9.43 1.42
CA LYS A 429 -26.08 9.46 0.33
C LYS A 429 -26.39 8.49 -0.81
N LYS A 430 -27.48 7.74 -0.72
CA LYS A 430 -27.96 6.87 -1.79
C LYS A 430 -28.75 7.69 -2.81
N TYR A 431 -28.28 7.71 -4.04
CA TYR A 431 -28.90 8.49 -5.12
C TYR A 431 -29.82 7.68 -6.03
N LEU A 432 -29.68 6.35 -6.07
CA LEU A 432 -30.51 5.48 -6.88
C LEU A 432 -31.74 5.00 -6.08
N LYS A 433 -32.91 5.08 -6.69
CA LYS A 433 -34.15 4.51 -6.13
C LYS A 433 -34.25 3.06 -6.57
N LEU A 434 -33.74 2.15 -5.76
CA LEU A 434 -33.74 0.72 -6.02
C LEU A 434 -34.83 0.02 -5.22
N PRO A 435 -35.42 -1.08 -5.73
CA PRO A 435 -36.21 -1.98 -4.91
C PRO A 435 -35.40 -2.49 -3.73
N LYS A 436 -36.04 -2.65 -2.57
CA LYS A 436 -35.35 -3.04 -1.33
C LYS A 436 -34.53 -4.31 -1.48
N GLU A 437 -35.03 -5.31 -2.21
CA GLU A 437 -34.35 -6.60 -2.44
C GLU A 437 -33.03 -6.42 -3.21
N LEU A 438 -32.94 -5.44 -4.10
CA LEU A 438 -31.69 -5.11 -4.80
C LEU A 438 -30.83 -4.18 -3.95
N ASP A 439 -31.40 -3.19 -3.27
CA ASP A 439 -30.65 -2.22 -2.46
C ASP A 439 -29.93 -2.88 -1.26
N ASP A 440 -30.55 -3.96 -0.71
CA ASP A 440 -29.98 -4.80 0.35
C ASP A 440 -29.00 -5.86 -0.19
N ASN A 441 -28.83 -5.99 -1.50
CA ASN A 441 -27.92 -6.95 -2.15
C ASN A 441 -26.58 -6.25 -2.48
N MET A 442 -25.49 -7.02 -2.54
CA MET A 442 -24.15 -6.50 -2.79
C MET A 442 -24.04 -5.74 -4.13
N LEU A 443 -24.77 -6.18 -5.18
CA LEU A 443 -24.79 -5.48 -6.46
C LEU A 443 -25.48 -4.11 -6.36
N GLY A 444 -26.59 -4.00 -5.63
CA GLY A 444 -27.27 -2.74 -5.38
C GLY A 444 -26.44 -1.79 -4.53
N ALA A 445 -25.79 -2.30 -3.49
CA ALA A 445 -24.86 -1.54 -2.67
C ALA A 445 -23.70 -0.98 -3.52
N TYR A 446 -23.13 -1.79 -4.42
CA TYR A 446 -22.12 -1.35 -5.38
C TYR A 446 -22.62 -0.23 -6.30
N PHE A 447 -23.85 -0.35 -6.85
CA PHE A 447 -24.41 0.70 -7.68
C PHE A 447 -24.61 2.02 -6.92
N GLN A 448 -25.01 1.96 -5.64
CA GLN A 448 -25.13 3.17 -4.81
C GLN A 448 -23.77 3.83 -4.57
N ALA A 449 -22.76 3.05 -4.24
CA ALA A 449 -21.40 3.54 -3.98
C ALA A 449 -20.80 4.18 -5.24
N VAL A 450 -20.88 3.50 -6.39
CA VAL A 450 -20.41 4.04 -7.68
C VAL A 450 -21.18 5.29 -8.08
N ARG A 451 -22.50 5.32 -7.87
CA ARG A 451 -23.32 6.49 -8.18
C ARG A 451 -22.97 7.70 -7.31
N TYR A 452 -22.62 7.46 -6.04
CA TYR A 452 -22.11 8.50 -5.14
C TYR A 452 -20.76 9.05 -5.63
N THR A 453 -19.83 8.19 -5.95
CA THR A 453 -18.51 8.59 -6.46
C THR A 453 -18.62 9.30 -7.81
N ASP A 454 -19.52 8.88 -8.71
CA ASP A 454 -19.83 9.59 -9.96
C ASP A 454 -20.35 11.01 -9.71
N GLU A 455 -21.21 11.20 -8.71
CA GLU A 455 -21.68 12.53 -8.31
C GLU A 455 -20.54 13.41 -7.78
N ALA A 456 -19.66 12.83 -6.96
CA ALA A 456 -18.49 13.53 -6.44
C ALA A 456 -17.52 13.95 -7.58
N ILE A 457 -17.32 13.08 -8.57
CA ILE A 457 -16.54 13.38 -9.78
C ILE A 457 -17.21 14.49 -10.59
N GLY A 458 -18.53 14.47 -10.77
CA GLY A 458 -19.27 15.51 -11.45
C GLY A 458 -19.04 16.88 -10.84
N LYS A 459 -19.22 17.00 -9.51
CA LYS A 459 -18.97 18.23 -8.74
C LYS A 459 -17.51 18.68 -8.81
N PHE A 460 -16.57 17.75 -8.81
CA PHE A 460 -15.15 18.04 -8.98
C PHE A 460 -14.88 18.69 -10.34
N MET A 461 -15.39 18.09 -11.41
CA MET A 461 -15.22 18.60 -12.77
C MET A 461 -15.87 19.99 -12.93
N GLU A 462 -17.04 20.21 -12.35
CA GLU A 462 -17.70 21.53 -12.31
C GLU A 462 -16.84 22.55 -11.58
N SER A 463 -16.30 22.19 -10.41
CA SER A 463 -15.41 23.06 -9.63
C SER A 463 -14.14 23.45 -10.40
N LEU A 464 -13.52 22.51 -11.12
CA LEU A 464 -12.36 22.80 -11.96
C LEU A 464 -12.72 23.71 -13.15
N ASP A 465 -13.93 23.57 -13.69
CA ASP A 465 -14.42 24.39 -14.78
C ASP A 465 -14.71 25.83 -14.34
N GLU A 466 -15.40 26.01 -13.22
CA GLU A 466 -15.66 27.32 -12.61
C GLU A 466 -14.37 28.08 -12.31
N GLN A 467 -13.29 27.35 -11.98
CA GLN A 467 -11.97 27.91 -11.71
C GLN A 467 -11.11 28.08 -12.98
N HIS A 468 -11.67 27.83 -14.18
CA HIS A 468 -10.99 27.86 -15.46
C HIS A 468 -9.76 26.94 -15.57
N LEU A 469 -9.65 25.98 -14.68
CA LEU A 469 -8.52 25.04 -14.68
C LEU A 469 -8.67 23.97 -15.76
N LEU A 470 -9.92 23.54 -16.05
CA LEU A 470 -10.21 22.59 -17.13
C LEU A 470 -9.84 23.08 -18.53
N ASP A 471 -9.73 24.39 -18.76
CA ASP A 471 -9.37 24.94 -20.07
C ASP A 471 -7.98 24.47 -20.53
N ASN A 472 -7.08 24.23 -19.58
CA ASN A 472 -5.72 23.75 -19.84
C ASN A 472 -5.39 22.44 -19.11
N THR A 473 -6.38 21.58 -18.88
CA THR A 473 -6.17 20.33 -18.12
C THR A 473 -6.73 19.14 -18.89
N VAL A 474 -5.98 18.06 -18.85
CA VAL A 474 -6.39 16.72 -19.22
C VAL A 474 -6.72 15.95 -17.94
N VAL A 475 -7.84 15.25 -17.92
CA VAL A 475 -8.23 14.38 -16.81
C VAL A 475 -8.29 12.94 -17.30
N MET A 476 -7.40 12.10 -16.78
CA MET A 476 -7.44 10.65 -16.93
C MET A 476 -8.33 10.12 -15.81
N ILE A 477 -9.41 9.40 -16.14
CA ILE A 477 -10.30 8.77 -15.17
C ILE A 477 -10.31 7.27 -15.47
N TYR A 478 -10.02 6.45 -14.47
CA TYR A 478 -9.94 5.00 -14.66
C TYR A 478 -10.24 4.24 -13.37
N GLY A 479 -10.77 3.01 -13.52
CA GLY A 479 -10.88 2.10 -12.40
C GLY A 479 -9.52 1.53 -12.00
N ASP A 480 -9.30 1.35 -10.71
CA ASP A 480 -8.07 0.74 -10.22
C ASP A 480 -8.11 -0.78 -10.33
N HIS A 481 -9.21 -1.40 -9.98
CA HIS A 481 -9.49 -2.84 -10.11
C HIS A 481 -10.99 -3.10 -10.15
N CYS A 482 -11.37 -4.33 -10.44
CA CYS A 482 -12.74 -4.78 -10.28
C CYS A 482 -13.11 -4.85 -8.80
N GLY A 483 -14.29 -4.37 -8.47
CA GLY A 483 -14.84 -4.34 -7.12
C GLY A 483 -15.76 -5.52 -6.84
N VAL A 484 -17.02 -5.40 -7.28
CA VAL A 484 -18.07 -6.37 -6.96
C VAL A 484 -17.80 -7.73 -7.58
N HIS A 485 -17.32 -7.80 -8.81
CA HIS A 485 -17.01 -9.07 -9.48
C HIS A 485 -15.74 -9.75 -8.94
N LYS A 486 -14.84 -9.00 -8.35
CA LYS A 486 -13.59 -9.55 -7.81
C LYS A 486 -13.75 -10.12 -6.40
N PHE A 487 -14.51 -9.43 -5.55
CA PHE A 487 -14.58 -9.73 -4.12
C PHE A 487 -15.92 -10.31 -3.67
N TYR A 488 -16.98 -10.18 -4.48
CA TYR A 488 -18.36 -10.51 -4.11
C TYR A 488 -19.10 -11.27 -5.24
N GLU A 489 -18.37 -11.97 -6.09
CA GLU A 489 -18.94 -12.68 -7.24
C GLU A 489 -20.07 -13.65 -6.83
N ASP A 490 -19.85 -14.45 -5.78
CA ASP A 490 -20.86 -15.39 -5.27
C ASP A 490 -22.11 -14.67 -4.72
N ASP A 491 -21.94 -13.49 -4.12
CA ASP A 491 -23.04 -12.70 -3.54
C ASP A 491 -23.93 -12.10 -4.65
N ILE A 492 -23.34 -11.68 -5.78
CA ILE A 492 -24.09 -11.07 -6.86
C ILE A 492 -24.80 -12.07 -7.77
N GLN A 493 -24.35 -13.33 -7.86
CA GLN A 493 -24.98 -14.35 -8.68
C GLN A 493 -26.48 -14.57 -8.36
N ASN A 494 -26.89 -14.28 -7.11
CA ASN A 494 -28.27 -14.38 -6.64
C ASN A 494 -29.00 -13.03 -6.65
N SER A 495 -28.48 -12.01 -7.33
CA SER A 495 -29.13 -10.70 -7.42
C SER A 495 -30.51 -10.80 -8.10
N PRO A 496 -31.54 -10.08 -7.59
CA PRO A 496 -32.87 -10.04 -8.18
C PRO A 496 -32.95 -9.20 -9.45
N LEU A 497 -31.86 -8.59 -9.91
CA LEU A 497 -31.83 -7.73 -11.08
C LEU A 497 -32.02 -8.54 -12.38
N GLU A 498 -32.96 -8.14 -13.20
CA GLU A 498 -33.19 -8.78 -14.51
C GLU A 498 -32.05 -8.47 -15.51
N GLY A 499 -31.85 -9.40 -16.44
CA GLY A 499 -30.86 -9.29 -17.51
C GLY A 499 -29.50 -9.89 -17.16
N ASP A 500 -28.58 -9.83 -18.12
CA ASP A 500 -27.27 -10.49 -18.02
C ASP A 500 -26.08 -9.51 -18.09
N TRP A 501 -26.35 -8.24 -18.38
CA TRP A 501 -25.33 -7.20 -18.60
C TRP A 501 -24.43 -6.91 -17.37
N TRP A 502 -24.86 -7.33 -16.19
CA TRP A 502 -24.17 -7.14 -14.92
C TRP A 502 -23.50 -8.42 -14.38
N LYS A 503 -23.73 -9.59 -15.00
CA LYS A 503 -23.31 -10.88 -14.46
C LYS A 503 -21.83 -11.16 -14.61
N ASP A 504 -21.21 -10.60 -15.63
CA ASP A 504 -19.80 -10.78 -15.92
C ASP A 504 -19.19 -9.47 -16.44
N ASN A 505 -18.14 -9.02 -15.81
CA ASN A 505 -17.37 -7.83 -16.22
C ASN A 505 -16.09 -8.19 -16.98
N HIS A 506 -15.75 -9.47 -17.11
CA HIS A 506 -14.52 -9.95 -17.76
C HIS A 506 -13.23 -9.25 -17.30
N ARG A 507 -13.19 -8.75 -16.07
CA ARG A 507 -12.10 -7.94 -15.48
C ARG A 507 -11.84 -6.62 -16.19
N GLN A 508 -12.83 -6.05 -16.81
CA GLN A 508 -12.71 -4.76 -17.50
C GLN A 508 -12.90 -3.59 -16.56
N ILE A 509 -12.04 -2.60 -16.72
CA ILE A 509 -12.13 -1.29 -16.06
C ILE A 509 -12.29 -0.20 -17.13
N PRO A 510 -13.01 0.90 -16.86
CA PRO A 510 -13.07 2.01 -17.79
C PRO A 510 -11.75 2.79 -17.76
N PHE A 511 -11.38 3.36 -18.91
CA PHE A 511 -10.32 4.34 -19.02
C PHE A 511 -10.76 5.47 -19.94
N LEU A 512 -10.84 6.68 -19.40
CA LEU A 512 -11.23 7.90 -20.10
C LEU A 512 -10.06 8.89 -20.06
N ILE A 513 -9.78 9.55 -21.18
CA ILE A 513 -8.90 10.71 -21.26
C ILE A 513 -9.78 11.88 -21.72
N TYR A 514 -10.15 12.73 -20.78
CA TYR A 514 -11.02 13.90 -20.99
C TYR A 514 -10.20 15.17 -21.20
N SER A 515 -10.59 15.98 -22.16
CA SER A 515 -10.23 17.41 -22.26
C SER A 515 -11.34 18.16 -23.00
N LYS A 516 -11.64 19.40 -22.61
CA LYS A 516 -12.69 20.23 -23.26
C LYS A 516 -12.58 20.27 -24.78
N ASP A 517 -11.37 20.21 -25.33
CA ASP A 517 -11.10 20.35 -26.74
C ASP A 517 -11.16 19.01 -27.51
N LEU A 518 -11.27 17.88 -26.81
CA LEU A 518 -11.31 16.57 -27.46
C LEU A 518 -12.67 16.33 -28.13
N LYS A 519 -12.61 15.67 -29.27
CA LYS A 519 -13.78 15.04 -29.89
C LYS A 519 -13.97 13.65 -29.31
N PRO A 520 -15.23 13.21 -29.15
CA PRO A 520 -15.50 11.89 -28.61
C PRO A 520 -15.01 10.80 -29.54
N GLU A 521 -14.30 9.84 -28.99
CA GLU A 521 -13.85 8.65 -29.72
C GLU A 521 -13.80 7.44 -28.81
N VAL A 522 -14.24 6.29 -29.33
CA VAL A 522 -14.16 5.01 -28.63
C VAL A 522 -13.02 4.18 -29.22
N ILE A 523 -12.08 3.80 -28.36
CA ILE A 523 -10.91 2.99 -28.71
C ILE A 523 -11.10 1.60 -28.10
N SER A 524 -11.29 0.59 -28.95
CA SER A 524 -11.63 -0.78 -28.54
C SER A 524 -10.45 -1.76 -28.61
N LYS A 525 -9.22 -1.24 -28.72
CA LYS A 525 -8.02 -2.08 -28.59
C LYS A 525 -7.93 -2.69 -27.21
N ALA A 526 -7.70 -4.00 -27.15
CA ALA A 526 -7.49 -4.69 -25.89
C ALA A 526 -6.20 -4.18 -25.24
N GLY A 527 -6.28 -3.63 -24.05
CA GLY A 527 -5.16 -3.06 -23.30
C GLY A 527 -5.22 -3.35 -21.82
N GLY A 528 -4.21 -2.90 -21.10
CA GLY A 528 -4.15 -2.97 -19.62
C GLY A 528 -3.65 -1.67 -19.01
N GLN A 529 -3.62 -1.62 -17.70
CA GLN A 529 -3.20 -0.41 -16.96
C GLN A 529 -1.73 -0.03 -17.25
N SER A 530 -0.89 -1.01 -17.59
CA SER A 530 0.50 -0.75 -18.01
C SER A 530 0.63 0.11 -19.27
N ASP A 531 -0.43 0.19 -20.09
CA ASP A 531 -0.48 0.99 -21.32
C ASP A 531 -0.75 2.48 -21.07
N PHE A 532 -1.16 2.88 -19.86
CA PHE A 532 -1.59 4.26 -19.57
C PHE A 532 -0.41 5.24 -19.65
N LYS A 533 0.72 4.91 -19.04
CA LYS A 533 1.93 5.74 -19.05
C LYS A 533 2.41 6.06 -20.50
N PRO A 534 2.70 5.08 -21.36
CA PRO A 534 3.16 5.39 -22.73
C PRO A 534 2.08 6.10 -23.55
N THR A 535 0.79 5.80 -23.34
CA THR A 535 -0.31 6.45 -24.04
C THR A 535 -0.38 7.94 -23.70
N ILE A 536 -0.39 8.30 -22.41
CA ILE A 536 -0.46 9.71 -22.00
C ILE A 536 0.80 10.49 -22.41
N LEU A 537 1.99 9.88 -22.31
CA LEU A 537 3.23 10.51 -22.75
C LEU A 537 3.22 10.80 -24.25
N TYR A 538 2.70 9.89 -25.07
CA TYR A 538 2.52 10.10 -26.50
C TYR A 538 1.56 11.25 -26.81
N LEU A 539 0.42 11.30 -26.14
CA LEU A 539 -0.57 12.39 -26.26
C LEU A 539 0.00 13.74 -25.82
N LEU A 540 0.91 13.76 -24.85
CA LEU A 540 1.63 14.97 -24.41
C LEU A 540 2.80 15.34 -25.33
N GLY A 541 3.10 14.54 -26.37
CA GLY A 541 4.13 14.82 -27.36
C GLY A 541 5.54 14.40 -26.94
N SER A 542 5.67 13.45 -26.04
CA SER A 542 6.95 12.81 -25.74
C SER A 542 7.43 11.98 -26.93
N ASP A 543 8.73 11.96 -27.16
CA ASP A 543 9.30 11.07 -28.14
C ASP A 543 9.32 9.63 -27.62
N ARG A 544 9.12 8.66 -28.52
CA ARG A 544 9.11 7.22 -28.17
C ARG A 544 10.36 6.79 -27.41
N SER A 545 11.52 7.36 -27.71
CA SER A 545 12.78 7.11 -26.99
C SER A 545 12.73 7.41 -25.49
N GLU A 546 11.79 8.25 -25.04
CA GLU A 546 11.62 8.62 -23.64
C GLU A 546 10.84 7.57 -22.83
N PHE A 547 10.07 6.69 -23.51
CA PHE A 547 9.25 5.69 -22.82
C PHE A 547 9.35 4.25 -23.36
N ASP A 548 9.82 4.02 -24.60
CA ASP A 548 9.92 2.67 -25.18
C ASP A 548 10.89 1.73 -24.44
N ASN A 549 11.89 2.29 -23.73
CA ASN A 549 12.88 1.50 -22.99
C ASN A 549 12.58 1.41 -21.49
N ASN A 550 11.42 1.88 -21.04
CA ASN A 550 11.02 1.90 -19.63
C ASN A 550 9.52 1.67 -19.42
N SER A 551 8.82 1.18 -20.43
CA SER A 551 7.40 0.83 -20.37
C SER A 551 7.18 -0.55 -20.94
N VAL A 552 6.55 -1.45 -20.17
CA VAL A 552 6.15 -2.77 -20.71
C VAL A 552 4.85 -2.66 -21.53
N GLY A 553 4.06 -1.64 -21.27
CA GLY A 553 2.88 -1.29 -22.06
C GLY A 553 3.22 -0.58 -23.38
N ARG A 554 2.19 -0.25 -24.10
CA ARG A 554 2.25 0.35 -25.46
C ARG A 554 1.34 1.57 -25.57
N VAL A 555 1.46 2.30 -26.66
CA VAL A 555 0.61 3.46 -26.97
C VAL A 555 -0.71 2.99 -27.55
N LEU A 556 -1.80 2.98 -26.78
CA LEU A 556 -3.11 2.44 -27.19
C LEU A 556 -3.70 3.15 -28.44
N VAL A 557 -3.39 4.41 -28.64
CA VAL A 557 -3.85 5.20 -29.81
C VAL A 557 -2.91 5.05 -31.03
N ASN A 558 -1.79 4.34 -30.88
CA ASN A 558 -0.83 4.12 -31.98
C ASN A 558 -0.13 2.76 -31.82
N THR A 559 -0.87 1.67 -32.06
CA THR A 559 -0.39 0.29 -31.97
C THR A 559 -1.08 -0.61 -32.99
N ASN A 560 -0.35 -1.61 -33.49
CA ASN A 560 -0.88 -2.69 -34.32
C ASN A 560 -1.29 -3.92 -33.51
N ARG A 561 -0.95 -3.95 -32.21
CA ARG A 561 -1.30 -5.07 -31.33
C ARG A 561 -2.71 -4.91 -30.79
N ASP A 562 -3.34 -6.04 -30.48
CA ASP A 562 -4.70 -6.10 -29.93
C ASP A 562 -4.83 -7.21 -28.87
N ALA A 563 -3.83 -7.33 -28.01
CA ALA A 563 -3.84 -8.30 -26.93
C ALA A 563 -3.08 -7.76 -25.70
N THR A 564 -3.50 -8.14 -24.52
CA THR A 564 -2.82 -7.87 -23.24
C THR A 564 -2.81 -9.10 -22.37
N ILE A 565 -2.02 -9.11 -21.28
CA ILE A 565 -1.93 -10.24 -20.36
C ILE A 565 -2.37 -9.81 -18.96
N LEU A 566 -3.24 -10.63 -18.35
CA LEU A 566 -3.64 -10.47 -16.95
C LEU A 566 -2.61 -11.13 -16.03
N ASN A 567 -2.59 -10.74 -14.78
CA ASN A 567 -1.59 -11.23 -13.82
C ASN A 567 -1.62 -12.77 -13.63
N GLU A 568 -2.75 -13.41 -13.77
CA GLU A 568 -2.87 -14.88 -13.74
C GLU A 568 -2.30 -15.58 -14.99
N GLY A 569 -1.90 -14.82 -16.00
CA GLY A 569 -1.35 -15.32 -17.25
C GLY A 569 -2.38 -15.53 -18.36
N GLN A 570 -3.64 -15.16 -18.13
CA GLN A 570 -4.67 -15.14 -19.17
C GLN A 570 -4.39 -14.02 -20.17
N ILE A 571 -4.51 -14.31 -21.46
CA ILE A 571 -4.39 -13.32 -22.54
C ILE A 571 -5.79 -12.89 -22.95
N MET A 572 -5.99 -11.57 -22.98
CA MET A 572 -7.21 -10.91 -23.44
C MET A 572 -6.98 -10.24 -24.78
N GLY A 573 -8.04 -10.18 -25.60
CA GLY A 573 -7.93 -9.68 -26.98
C GLY A 573 -7.42 -10.75 -27.95
N THR A 574 -6.84 -10.33 -29.07
CA THR A 574 -6.43 -11.21 -30.18
C THR A 574 -4.93 -11.03 -30.47
N PRO A 575 -4.06 -11.89 -29.91
CA PRO A 575 -2.64 -11.84 -30.22
C PRO A 575 -2.43 -12.19 -31.70
N LYS A 576 -1.43 -11.55 -32.33
CA LYS A 576 -1.14 -11.73 -33.75
C LYS A 576 -0.60 -13.12 -34.09
N ASP A 577 0.25 -13.66 -33.21
CA ASP A 577 0.92 -14.95 -33.39
C ASP A 577 1.45 -15.49 -32.04
N ASP A 578 2.03 -16.70 -32.08
CA ASP A 578 2.60 -17.35 -30.90
C ASP A 578 3.81 -16.58 -30.30
N LYS A 579 4.48 -15.75 -31.11
CA LYS A 579 5.59 -14.92 -30.62
C LYS A 579 5.08 -13.79 -29.72
N GLU A 580 3.96 -13.16 -30.12
CA GLU A 580 3.31 -12.16 -29.27
C GLU A 580 2.80 -12.78 -27.99
N VAL A 581 2.22 -13.99 -28.05
CA VAL A 581 1.80 -14.76 -26.84
C VAL A 581 2.99 -14.99 -25.91
N GLN A 582 4.14 -15.41 -26.45
CA GLN A 582 5.33 -15.66 -25.62
C GLN A 582 5.89 -14.35 -25.05
N HIS A 583 5.96 -13.29 -25.86
CA HIS A 583 6.41 -11.97 -25.46
C HIS A 583 5.58 -11.41 -24.29
N LEU A 584 4.25 -11.54 -24.36
CA LEU A 584 3.34 -11.16 -23.29
C LEU A 584 3.61 -11.97 -22.00
N LYS A 585 3.88 -13.27 -22.10
CA LYS A 585 4.23 -14.11 -20.94
C LYS A 585 5.59 -13.73 -20.34
N ASP A 586 6.56 -13.41 -21.17
CA ASP A 586 7.90 -13.02 -20.74
C ASP A 586 7.90 -11.67 -19.98
N THR A 587 6.85 -10.84 -20.17
CA THR A 587 6.67 -9.58 -19.45
C THR A 587 6.71 -9.76 -17.93
N PHE A 588 6.21 -10.88 -17.42
CA PHE A 588 6.25 -11.16 -15.96
C PHE A 588 7.69 -11.26 -15.45
N LYS A 589 8.52 -12.07 -16.11
CA LYS A 589 9.94 -12.22 -15.69
C LYS A 589 10.67 -10.89 -15.78
N ILE A 590 10.49 -10.17 -16.88
CA ILE A 590 11.14 -8.88 -17.11
C ILE A 590 10.71 -7.85 -16.05
N SER A 591 9.41 -7.76 -15.75
CA SER A 591 8.89 -6.87 -14.72
C SER A 591 9.43 -7.22 -13.33
N GLU A 592 9.47 -8.51 -12.99
CA GLU A 592 10.03 -8.95 -11.72
C GLU A 592 11.54 -8.67 -11.61
N ASP A 593 12.30 -8.84 -12.69
CA ASP A 593 13.71 -8.50 -12.75
C ASP A 593 13.95 -6.98 -12.62
N ILE A 594 13.13 -6.16 -13.29
CA ILE A 594 13.16 -4.70 -13.15
C ILE A 594 12.93 -4.29 -11.69
N ILE A 595 11.90 -4.85 -11.04
CA ILE A 595 11.50 -4.51 -9.68
C ILE A 595 12.54 -5.01 -8.67
N SER A 596 12.80 -6.33 -8.66
CA SER A 596 13.59 -6.97 -7.60
C SER A 596 15.08 -6.62 -7.65
N LYS A 597 15.59 -6.26 -8.82
CA LYS A 597 17.00 -5.87 -9.04
C LYS A 597 17.18 -4.36 -9.15
N ASN A 598 16.12 -3.57 -8.90
CA ASN A 598 16.12 -2.10 -9.00
C ASN A 598 16.83 -1.62 -10.29
N TYR A 599 16.39 -2.15 -11.43
CA TYR A 599 17.05 -1.97 -12.73
C TYR A 599 17.35 -0.51 -13.06
N PHE A 600 16.32 0.36 -13.10
CA PHE A 600 16.49 1.76 -13.44
C PHE A 600 17.34 2.52 -12.43
N GLY A 601 17.20 2.23 -11.13
CA GLY A 601 18.04 2.82 -10.10
C GLY A 601 19.52 2.47 -10.25
N ASN A 602 19.84 1.26 -10.75
CA ASN A 602 21.21 0.81 -10.93
C ASN A 602 21.85 1.28 -12.23
N ILE A 603 21.10 1.36 -13.35
CA ILE A 603 21.65 1.89 -14.62
C ILE A 603 21.85 3.41 -14.58
N ASN A 604 20.99 4.16 -13.89
CA ASN A 604 21.10 5.62 -13.77
C ASN A 604 22.24 6.07 -12.85
N LYS A 605 22.71 5.21 -11.92
CA LYS A 605 23.90 5.47 -11.12
C LYS A 605 25.22 5.35 -11.93
N GLN A 606 25.17 4.70 -13.10
CA GLN A 606 26.34 4.47 -13.95
C GLN A 606 26.52 5.55 -15.03
N LYS A 607 25.51 6.40 -15.21
CA LYS A 607 25.55 7.61 -16.06
C LYS A 607 25.96 8.83 -15.21
#